data_2a5f9e5870b9fd3919751892f0163d55
#
_entry.id   2a5f9e5870b9fd3919751892f0163d55
#
_cell.length_a   1.000
_cell.length_b   1.000
_cell.length_c   1.000
_cell.angle_alpha   90.00
_cell.angle_beta   90.00
_cell.angle_gamma   90.00
#
_symmetry.space_group_name_H-M   'P 1'
#
loop_
_entity.id
_entity.type
_entity.pdbx_description
1 polymer ?
#
loop_
_entity_poly.entity_id
_entity_poly.type
_entity_poly.pdbx_seq_one_letter_code
_entity_poly.pdbx_strand_id
1 'polypeptide(L)'
;MSTASYWPSPDFSLAAFIAANAVVIGSVNIQAGASIWYGAVVRGDVERIDIGECTNIQDGAILHGDPGLPTILENHVTVGHRAVVHSAYIEHGCLIGIGAIILDGVRVGHGSIIGAGAVVTKNIPPCL
;
A
#
# COMPACT_ATOMS: atom_id res chain seq x y z
N MET A 1 26.27 8.75 -3.83
CA MET A 1 26.18 7.34 -3.43
C MET A 1 24.72 6.95 -3.36
N SER A 2 24.39 5.83 -3.94
CA SER A 2 23.01 5.34 -3.85
C SER A 2 22.76 4.65 -2.51
N THR A 3 21.71 5.04 -1.79
CA THR A 3 21.28 4.37 -0.58
C THR A 3 20.52 3.06 -0.87
N ALA A 4 20.08 2.87 -2.11
CA ALA A 4 19.32 1.68 -2.51
C ALA A 4 20.07 0.35 -2.30
N SER A 5 21.41 0.38 -2.28
CA SER A 5 22.23 -0.81 -2.02
C SER A 5 22.11 -1.35 -0.59
N TYR A 6 21.56 -0.59 0.35
CA TYR A 6 21.36 -1.01 1.73
C TYR A 6 19.98 -1.62 1.99
N TRP A 7 19.11 -1.57 0.99
CA TRP A 7 17.75 -2.11 1.11
C TRP A 7 17.60 -3.41 0.34
N PRO A 8 16.74 -4.33 0.81
CA PRO A 8 16.37 -5.48 0.00
C PRO A 8 15.77 -5.01 -1.33
N SER A 9 15.94 -5.81 -2.37
CA SER A 9 15.24 -5.59 -3.63
C SER A 9 13.88 -6.28 -3.58
N PRO A 10 12.79 -5.63 -4.03
CA PRO A 10 11.50 -6.30 -4.13
C PRO A 10 11.55 -7.49 -5.08
N ASP A 11 10.81 -8.55 -4.73
CA ASP A 11 10.60 -9.69 -5.61
C ASP A 11 9.25 -9.56 -6.30
N PHE A 12 9.27 -9.42 -7.63
CA PHE A 12 8.06 -9.24 -8.43
C PHE A 12 7.50 -10.54 -8.98
N SER A 13 8.10 -11.70 -8.65
CA SER A 13 7.78 -12.97 -9.32
C SER A 13 6.32 -13.40 -9.13
N LEU A 14 5.68 -13.04 -8.03
CA LEU A 14 4.30 -13.40 -7.73
C LEU A 14 3.28 -12.38 -8.22
N ALA A 15 3.71 -11.18 -8.58
CA ALA A 15 2.81 -10.10 -8.99
C ALA A 15 2.12 -10.43 -10.31
N ALA A 16 0.84 -10.06 -10.43
CA ALA A 16 0.12 -10.15 -11.69
C ALA A 16 0.55 -9.07 -12.67
N PHE A 17 0.88 -7.88 -12.16
CA PHE A 17 1.29 -6.74 -13.00
C PHE A 17 2.07 -5.71 -12.19
N ILE A 18 3.18 -5.26 -12.75
CA ILE A 18 3.93 -4.09 -12.24
C ILE A 18 4.14 -3.16 -13.42
N ALA A 19 3.57 -1.96 -13.36
CA ALA A 19 3.72 -0.98 -14.42
C ALA A 19 5.18 -0.55 -14.58
N ALA A 20 5.62 -0.35 -15.82
CA ALA A 20 7.01 0.02 -16.10
C ALA A 20 7.43 1.35 -15.45
N ASN A 21 6.49 2.27 -15.25
CA ASN A 21 6.77 3.55 -14.60
C ASN A 21 6.36 3.60 -13.12
N ALA A 22 5.99 2.48 -12.53
CA ALA A 22 5.83 2.41 -11.09
C ALA A 22 7.21 2.40 -10.42
N VAL A 23 7.31 3.04 -9.27
CA VAL A 23 8.53 3.02 -8.45
C VAL A 23 8.29 2.09 -7.29
N VAL A 24 9.02 0.98 -7.24
CA VAL A 24 8.92 0.01 -6.15
C VAL A 24 10.33 -0.29 -5.67
N ILE A 25 10.67 0.17 -4.47
CA ILE A 25 12.03 0.07 -3.94
C ILE A 25 12.02 -0.37 -2.48
N GLY A 26 13.12 -0.98 -2.06
CA GLY A 26 13.36 -1.32 -0.67
C GLY A 26 12.65 -2.57 -0.19
N SER A 27 12.30 -2.61 1.08
CA SER A 27 11.67 -3.75 1.73
C SER A 27 10.17 -3.80 1.43
N VAL A 28 9.84 -4.35 0.27
CA VAL A 28 8.45 -4.50 -0.20
C VAL A 28 8.17 -5.97 -0.48
N ASN A 29 7.22 -6.55 0.24
CA ASN A 29 6.78 -7.92 0.04
C ASN A 29 5.48 -7.92 -0.77
N ILE A 30 5.48 -8.61 -1.92
CA ILE A 30 4.37 -8.62 -2.87
C ILE A 30 3.87 -10.04 -3.01
N GLN A 31 2.62 -10.29 -2.67
CA GLN A 31 2.02 -11.61 -2.69
C GLN A 31 1.38 -11.92 -4.06
N ALA A 32 0.94 -13.17 -4.23
CA ALA A 32 0.41 -13.66 -5.49
C ALA A 32 -0.77 -12.83 -6.00
N GLY A 33 -0.74 -12.48 -7.28
CA GLY A 33 -1.83 -11.78 -7.94
C GLY A 33 -1.94 -10.30 -7.64
N ALA A 34 -1.05 -9.75 -6.81
CA ALA A 34 -1.03 -8.31 -6.55
C ALA A 34 -0.62 -7.52 -7.79
N SER A 35 -1.06 -6.27 -7.89
CA SER A 35 -0.74 -5.42 -9.03
C SER A 35 -0.45 -3.98 -8.59
N ILE A 36 0.54 -3.38 -9.25
CA ILE A 36 0.96 -2.00 -8.99
C ILE A 36 0.95 -1.26 -10.32
N TRP A 37 0.20 -0.18 -10.37
CA TRP A 37 -0.19 0.46 -11.62
C TRP A 37 0.64 1.71 -11.91
N TYR A 38 0.28 2.41 -12.98
CA TYR A 38 1.11 3.47 -13.57
C TYR A 38 1.35 4.64 -12.62
N GLY A 39 2.60 5.01 -12.45
CA GLY A 39 3.00 6.15 -11.62
C GLY A 39 2.83 5.93 -10.12
N ALA A 40 2.44 4.74 -9.68
CA ALA A 40 2.40 4.43 -8.26
C ALA A 40 3.80 4.43 -7.66
N VAL A 41 3.93 4.82 -6.39
CA VAL A 41 5.21 4.86 -5.67
C VAL A 41 5.07 4.03 -4.40
N VAL A 42 5.84 2.96 -4.32
CA VAL A 42 5.88 2.06 -3.16
C VAL A 42 7.31 2.04 -2.65
N ARG A 43 7.56 2.81 -1.60
CA ARG A 43 8.91 2.96 -1.05
C ARG A 43 9.04 2.29 0.31
N GLY A 44 9.65 1.11 0.32
CA GLY A 44 10.03 0.41 1.54
C GLY A 44 11.46 0.76 1.99
N ASP A 45 11.85 2.01 1.80
CA ASP A 45 13.21 2.49 2.04
C ASP A 45 13.44 3.02 3.46
N VAL A 46 12.37 3.19 4.23
CA VAL A 46 12.43 3.57 5.64
C VAL A 46 11.86 2.44 6.50
N GLU A 47 10.73 1.87 6.11
CA GLU A 47 10.08 0.80 6.83
C GLU A 47 9.43 -0.18 5.84
N ARG A 48 9.20 -1.42 6.27
CA ARG A 48 8.62 -2.49 5.46
C ARG A 48 7.22 -2.15 4.95
N ILE A 49 6.94 -2.59 3.74
CA ILE A 49 5.60 -2.56 3.15
C ILE A 49 5.22 -3.99 2.75
N ASP A 50 4.07 -4.46 3.22
CA ASP A 50 3.51 -5.75 2.82
C ASP A 50 2.27 -5.52 1.96
N ILE A 51 2.22 -6.15 0.79
CA ILE A 51 1.10 -6.09 -0.14
C ILE A 51 0.53 -7.50 -0.30
N GLY A 52 -0.69 -7.70 0.16
CA GLY A 52 -1.35 -9.00 0.21
C GLY A 52 -1.79 -9.51 -1.17
N GLU A 53 -2.29 -10.74 -1.17
CA GLU A 53 -2.75 -11.42 -2.40
C GLU A 53 -3.87 -10.63 -3.06
N CYS A 54 -3.80 -10.53 -4.40
CA CYS A 54 -4.81 -9.87 -5.22
C CYS A 54 -5.12 -8.42 -4.82
N THR A 55 -4.24 -7.79 -4.05
CA THR A 55 -4.31 -6.38 -3.69
C THR A 55 -3.81 -5.54 -4.85
N ASN A 56 -4.53 -4.46 -5.17
CA ASN A 56 -4.13 -3.59 -6.27
C ASN A 56 -3.84 -2.17 -5.78
N ILE A 57 -2.71 -1.66 -6.23
CA ILE A 57 -2.24 -0.31 -5.95
C ILE A 57 -2.38 0.49 -7.24
N GLN A 58 -3.41 1.31 -7.32
CA GLN A 58 -3.77 1.95 -8.57
C GLN A 58 -2.89 3.16 -8.89
N ASP A 59 -3.13 3.72 -10.06
CA ASP A 59 -2.31 4.77 -10.68
C ASP A 59 -2.05 5.93 -9.73
N GLY A 60 -0.79 6.30 -9.56
CA GLY A 60 -0.37 7.44 -8.75
C GLY A 60 -0.53 7.28 -7.24
N ALA A 61 -0.96 6.12 -6.75
CA ALA A 61 -1.05 5.88 -5.31
C ALA A 61 0.34 5.83 -4.67
N ILE A 62 0.42 6.18 -3.41
CA ILE A 62 1.70 6.25 -2.67
C ILE A 62 1.61 5.41 -1.40
N LEU A 63 2.53 4.47 -1.25
CA LEU A 63 2.73 3.71 -0.02
C LEU A 63 4.12 4.04 0.55
N HIS A 64 4.16 4.42 1.80
CA HIS A 64 5.39 4.73 2.53
C HIS A 64 5.13 4.58 4.02
N GLY A 65 6.16 4.58 4.83
CA GLY A 65 6.00 4.51 6.27
C GLY A 65 7.16 5.09 7.03
N ASP A 66 6.92 5.36 8.31
CA ASP A 66 7.92 5.84 9.26
C ASP A 66 8.59 4.66 9.98
N PRO A 67 9.78 4.87 10.57
CA PRO A 67 10.49 3.80 11.29
C PRO A 67 9.63 3.19 12.40
N GLY A 68 9.59 1.85 12.44
CA GLY A 68 8.83 1.09 13.43
C GLY A 68 7.34 0.96 13.15
N LEU A 69 6.84 1.60 12.10
CA LEU A 69 5.42 1.57 11.72
C LEU A 69 5.28 1.08 10.27
N PRO A 70 5.26 -0.24 10.04
CA PRO A 70 5.13 -0.78 8.69
C PRO A 70 3.77 -0.45 8.07
N THR A 71 3.75 -0.36 6.74
CA THR A 71 2.51 -0.24 5.98
C THR A 71 2.10 -1.63 5.53
N ILE A 72 0.94 -2.09 5.97
CA ILE A 72 0.48 -3.45 5.72
C ILE A 72 -0.88 -3.42 5.05
N LEU A 73 -0.96 -4.01 3.88
CA LEU A 73 -2.20 -4.25 3.15
C LEU A 73 -2.44 -5.75 3.12
N GLU A 74 -3.55 -6.19 3.67
CA GLU A 74 -3.93 -7.60 3.60
C GLU A 74 -4.42 -7.96 2.19
N ASN A 75 -5.11 -9.10 2.06
CA ASN A 75 -5.54 -9.60 0.76
C ASN A 75 -6.75 -8.84 0.22
N HIS A 76 -6.88 -8.76 -1.10
CA HIS A 76 -8.04 -8.20 -1.79
C HIS A 76 -8.34 -6.74 -1.40
N VAL A 77 -7.30 -5.97 -1.12
CA VAL A 77 -7.43 -4.53 -0.86
C VAL A 77 -7.30 -3.78 -2.17
N THR A 78 -8.15 -2.78 -2.37
CA THR A 78 -8.02 -1.83 -3.48
C THR A 78 -7.57 -0.49 -2.93
N VAL A 79 -6.42 -0.02 -3.40
CA VAL A 79 -5.94 1.33 -3.13
C VAL A 79 -6.20 2.17 -4.38
N GLY A 80 -7.15 3.07 -4.29
CA GLY A 80 -7.61 3.87 -5.42
C GLY A 80 -6.56 4.84 -5.94
N HIS A 81 -6.82 5.37 -7.13
CA HIS A 81 -5.92 6.32 -7.80
C HIS A 81 -5.53 7.47 -6.87
N ARG A 82 -4.25 7.80 -6.80
CA ARG A 82 -3.69 8.90 -6.00
C ARG A 82 -3.97 8.83 -4.50
N ALA A 83 -4.43 7.71 -3.99
CA ALA A 83 -4.57 7.53 -2.55
C ALA A 83 -3.19 7.41 -1.90
N VAL A 84 -3.11 7.78 -0.62
CA VAL A 84 -1.89 7.67 0.17
C VAL A 84 -2.16 6.78 1.36
N VAL A 85 -1.34 5.74 1.54
CA VAL A 85 -1.38 4.89 2.73
C VAL A 85 -0.01 4.97 3.38
N HIS A 86 0.05 5.56 4.55
CA HIS A 86 1.31 5.83 5.24
C HIS A 86 1.28 5.22 6.63
N SER A 87 2.17 4.25 6.89
CA SER A 87 2.29 3.58 8.19
C SER A 87 0.95 3.09 8.76
N ALA A 88 0.08 2.56 7.92
CA ALA A 88 -1.24 2.12 8.31
C ALA A 88 -1.42 0.63 8.03
N TYR A 89 -2.36 0.03 8.72
CA TYR A 89 -2.73 -1.38 8.56
C TYR A 89 -4.13 -1.46 7.93
N ILE A 90 -4.21 -2.01 6.72
CA ILE A 90 -5.47 -2.14 5.99
C ILE A 90 -5.86 -3.62 5.94
N GLU A 91 -6.97 -3.96 6.61
CA GLU A 91 -7.44 -5.34 6.63
C GLU A 91 -8.04 -5.74 5.27
N HIS A 92 -8.25 -7.04 5.11
CA HIS A 92 -8.68 -7.63 3.84
C HIS A 92 -10.00 -7.05 3.33
N GLY A 93 -10.12 -6.99 2.01
CA GLY A 93 -11.35 -6.61 1.34
C GLY A 93 -11.72 -5.14 1.43
N CYS A 94 -10.82 -4.28 1.92
CA CYS A 94 -11.08 -2.84 1.99
C CYS A 94 -10.95 -2.17 0.64
N LEU A 95 -11.74 -1.11 0.43
CA LEU A 95 -11.58 -0.18 -0.67
C LEU A 95 -11.15 1.18 -0.11
N ILE A 96 -9.94 1.60 -0.47
CA ILE A 96 -9.45 2.94 -0.17
C ILE A 96 -9.75 3.80 -1.39
N GLY A 97 -10.66 4.74 -1.23
CA GLY A 97 -11.17 5.53 -2.36
C GLY A 97 -10.13 6.45 -2.99
N ILE A 98 -10.44 6.92 -4.19
CA ILE A 98 -9.58 7.82 -4.99
C ILE A 98 -9.18 9.03 -4.14
N GLY A 99 -7.89 9.31 -4.07
CA GLY A 99 -7.35 10.47 -3.37
C GLY A 99 -7.51 10.45 -1.85
N ALA A 100 -7.94 9.35 -1.26
CA ALA A 100 -8.01 9.23 0.19
C ALA A 100 -6.61 9.19 0.81
N ILE A 101 -6.51 9.65 2.05
CA ILE A 101 -5.25 9.68 2.80
C ILE A 101 -5.44 8.95 4.11
N ILE A 102 -4.68 7.87 4.29
CA ILE A 102 -4.69 7.07 5.53
C ILE A 102 -3.38 7.33 6.26
N LEU A 103 -3.48 7.86 7.47
CA LEU A 103 -2.32 8.34 8.22
C LEU A 103 -1.77 7.28 9.21
N ASP A 104 -0.62 7.61 9.77
CA ASP A 104 0.19 6.73 10.62
C ASP A 104 -0.60 6.13 11.78
N GLY A 105 -0.41 4.83 11.99
CA GLY A 105 -1.00 4.11 13.10
C GLY A 105 -2.48 3.77 12.94
N VAL A 106 -3.11 4.18 11.85
CA VAL A 106 -4.51 3.85 11.59
C VAL A 106 -4.65 2.38 11.20
N ARG A 107 -5.65 1.71 11.75
CA ARG A 107 -6.11 0.40 11.30
C ARG A 107 -7.48 0.53 10.69
N VAL A 108 -7.61 0.11 9.43
CA VAL A 108 -8.88 0.08 8.71
C VAL A 108 -9.41 -1.35 8.74
N GLY A 109 -10.55 -1.55 9.40
CA GLY A 109 -11.15 -2.87 9.60
C GLY A 109 -11.68 -3.47 8.29
N HIS A 110 -11.67 -4.79 8.21
CA HIS A 110 -11.98 -5.54 6.97
C HIS A 110 -13.31 -5.12 6.35
N GLY A 111 -13.35 -5.15 5.02
CA GLY A 111 -14.55 -4.84 4.24
C GLY A 111 -14.97 -3.38 4.24
N SER A 112 -14.19 -2.48 4.83
CA SER A 112 -14.51 -1.05 4.88
C SER A 112 -14.34 -0.38 3.54
N ILE A 113 -15.15 0.63 3.29
CA ILE A 113 -15.03 1.52 2.13
C ILE A 113 -14.68 2.91 2.66
N ILE A 114 -13.52 3.40 2.30
CA ILE A 114 -13.09 4.77 2.60
C ILE A 114 -13.47 5.62 1.40
N GLY A 115 -14.26 6.66 1.63
CA GLY A 115 -14.73 7.52 0.55
C GLY A 115 -13.59 8.28 -0.13
N ALA A 116 -13.80 8.63 -1.41
CA ALA A 116 -12.84 9.41 -2.18
C ALA A 116 -12.50 10.73 -1.47
N GLY A 117 -11.23 11.08 -1.42
CA GLY A 117 -10.75 12.32 -0.81
C GLY A 117 -10.81 12.36 0.71
N ALA A 118 -11.23 11.30 1.39
CA ALA A 118 -11.30 11.27 2.85
C ALA A 118 -9.89 11.30 3.46
N VAL A 119 -9.76 11.95 4.60
CA VAL A 119 -8.55 11.91 5.42
C VAL A 119 -8.88 11.11 6.67
N VAL A 120 -8.22 9.97 6.84
CA VAL A 120 -8.48 9.03 7.93
C VAL A 120 -7.36 9.15 8.96
N THR A 121 -7.72 9.60 10.15
CA THR A 121 -6.78 9.84 11.26
C THR A 121 -7.04 8.93 12.45
N LYS A 122 -8.10 8.14 12.42
CA LYS A 122 -8.51 7.22 13.50
C LYS A 122 -8.87 5.87 12.92
N ASN A 123 -8.82 4.84 13.76
CA ASN A 123 -9.21 3.51 13.35
C ASN A 123 -10.65 3.45 12.85
N ILE A 124 -10.85 2.65 11.82
CA ILE A 124 -12.16 2.39 11.23
C ILE A 124 -12.54 0.95 11.61
N PRO A 125 -13.69 0.73 12.26
CA PRO A 125 -14.11 -0.63 12.59
C PRO A 125 -14.45 -1.43 11.33
N PRO A 126 -14.42 -2.78 11.43
CA PRO A 126 -14.80 -3.62 10.29
C PRO A 126 -16.24 -3.35 9.85
N CYS A 127 -16.48 -3.53 8.56
CA CYS A 127 -17.82 -3.56 8.00
C CYS A 127 -18.42 -4.97 8.27
N LEU A 128 -19.48 -5.03 9.02
CA LEU A 128 -20.13 -6.29 9.39
C LEU A 128 -21.33 -6.60 8.48
#